data_ed303e0b4e09ee92ce70a580794e0ef6
#
_entry.id   ed303e0b4e09ee92ce70a580794e0ef6
#
_cell.length_a   1.000
_cell.length_b   1.000
_cell.length_c   1.000
_cell.angle_alpha   90.00
_cell.angle_beta   90.00
_cell.angle_gamma   90.00
#
_symmetry.space_group_name_H-M   'P 1'
#
loop_
_entity.id
_entity.type
_entity.pdbx_description
1 polymer ?
#
loop_
_entity_poly.entity_id
_entity_poly.type
_entity_poly.pdbx_seq_one_letter_code
_entity_poly.pdbx_strand_id
1 'polypeptide(L)'
;MADSPILITGGAGFIGSHLADALLAKGHAVRVLDNLSTGKRANLALDNPRLELIEGDVADAALVARAVAGCKAVAHLAAVASVQASVDDPVATHQSNFIGTLNVCEAMREHGVKRVIFASSAAVYGQNGEGRAIDEDTPKAPLTPYAVDKLASEQYLDFYRRQHGLEPAVFRFFNIFGPRQDPSSPYSGVISIFTERAQAGLPITVFGDGEQTRDFVYVGDLVDVLVQALEMEWLEAGPVNVGLNQATSLKQLLAAIGEVLGGLPPVTHAEPRAGDIRHSRANNARLLLRYEFPPATPLREGVARLLGR
;
A
#
# COMPACT_ATOMS: atom_id res chain seq x y z
N MET A 1 -17.87 25.62 11.39
CA MET A 1 -16.41 25.63 11.09
C MET A 1 -16.17 24.58 10.02
N ALA A 2 -15.40 24.87 8.99
CA ALA A 2 -15.05 23.85 8.00
C ALA A 2 -14.34 22.71 8.73
N ASP A 3 -14.73 21.45 8.42
CA ASP A 3 -14.11 20.26 9.03
C ASP A 3 -12.66 20.17 8.57
N SER A 4 -11.69 20.08 9.50
CA SER A 4 -10.26 19.99 9.17
C SER A 4 -10.01 18.78 8.30
N PRO A 5 -9.37 18.91 7.13
CA PRO A 5 -9.21 17.81 6.20
C PRO A 5 -8.25 16.72 6.73
N ILE A 6 -8.37 15.52 6.17
CA ILE A 6 -7.35 14.47 6.25
C ILE A 6 -6.48 14.59 5.00
N LEU A 7 -5.17 14.75 5.18
CA LEU A 7 -4.23 14.74 4.07
C LEU A 7 -3.92 13.30 3.65
N ILE A 8 -4.00 13.02 2.35
CA ILE A 8 -3.53 11.76 1.75
C ILE A 8 -2.40 12.11 0.78
N THR A 9 -1.16 11.78 1.12
CA THR A 9 -0.07 11.83 0.14
C THR A 9 -0.11 10.58 -0.73
N GLY A 10 0.10 10.71 -2.03
CA GLY A 10 -0.13 9.61 -2.98
C GLY A 10 -1.62 9.29 -3.17
N GLY A 11 -2.49 10.29 -2.94
CA GLY A 11 -3.94 10.10 -2.94
C GLY A 11 -4.56 9.87 -4.32
N ALA A 12 -3.87 10.21 -5.41
CA ALA A 12 -4.31 9.91 -6.78
C ALA A 12 -3.87 8.51 -7.26
N GLY A 13 -3.05 7.81 -6.45
CA GLY A 13 -2.59 6.45 -6.70
C GLY A 13 -3.65 5.38 -6.40
N PHE A 14 -3.25 4.12 -6.49
CA PHE A 14 -4.11 2.95 -6.28
C PHE A 14 -4.80 2.97 -4.91
N ILE A 15 -4.05 2.78 -3.82
CA ILE A 15 -4.62 2.69 -2.47
C ILE A 15 -5.19 4.03 -2.02
N GLY A 16 -4.45 5.12 -2.29
CA GLY A 16 -4.82 6.47 -1.85
C GLY A 16 -6.17 6.95 -2.39
N SER A 17 -6.50 6.62 -3.64
CA SER A 17 -7.78 7.02 -4.23
C SER A 17 -8.98 6.25 -3.67
N HIS A 18 -8.80 4.98 -3.31
CA HIS A 18 -9.83 4.23 -2.59
C HIS A 18 -10.04 4.76 -1.18
N LEU A 19 -8.95 5.15 -0.50
CA LEU A 19 -9.05 5.77 0.82
C LEU A 19 -9.74 7.14 0.74
N ALA A 20 -9.44 7.95 -0.30
CA ALA A 20 -10.11 9.22 -0.53
C ALA A 20 -11.63 9.04 -0.70
N ASP A 21 -12.06 8.08 -1.54
CA ASP A 21 -13.47 7.79 -1.74
C ASP A 21 -14.16 7.36 -0.44
N ALA A 22 -13.53 6.48 0.33
CA ALA A 22 -14.10 6.00 1.61
C ALA A 22 -14.25 7.12 2.64
N LEU A 23 -13.26 8.01 2.76
CA LEU A 23 -13.31 9.16 3.67
C LEU A 23 -14.37 10.19 3.23
N LEU A 24 -14.47 10.47 1.93
CA LEU A 24 -15.50 11.36 1.38
C LEU A 24 -16.91 10.79 1.61
N ALA A 25 -17.10 9.47 1.43
CA ALA A 25 -18.38 8.80 1.68
C ALA A 25 -18.80 8.89 3.16
N LYS A 26 -17.84 8.93 4.09
CA LYS A 26 -18.07 9.17 5.52
C LYS A 26 -18.25 10.65 5.88
N GLY A 27 -18.15 11.55 4.92
CA GLY A 27 -18.35 12.98 5.10
C GLY A 27 -17.12 13.76 5.54
N HIS A 28 -15.92 13.15 5.56
CA HIS A 28 -14.68 13.87 5.83
C HIS A 28 -14.29 14.80 4.67
N ALA A 29 -13.64 15.91 5.01
CA ALA A 29 -12.88 16.69 4.04
C ALA A 29 -11.54 15.98 3.77
N VAL A 30 -11.14 15.90 2.51
CA VAL A 30 -9.93 15.21 2.06
C VAL A 30 -9.05 16.20 1.29
N ARG A 31 -7.78 16.24 1.63
CA ARG A 31 -6.74 16.90 0.84
C ARG A 31 -5.82 15.84 0.27
N VAL A 32 -5.52 15.92 -1.01
CA VAL A 32 -4.60 15.02 -1.70
C VAL A 32 -3.35 15.78 -2.09
N LEU A 33 -2.17 15.24 -1.78
CA LEU A 33 -0.89 15.67 -2.33
C LEU A 33 -0.34 14.54 -3.20
N ASP A 34 -0.16 14.77 -4.50
CA ASP A 34 0.30 13.76 -5.46
C ASP A 34 1.05 14.43 -6.61
N ASN A 35 2.19 13.87 -7.02
CA ASN A 35 2.96 14.37 -8.16
C ASN A 35 2.50 13.78 -9.50
N LEU A 36 1.47 12.93 -9.49
CA LEU A 36 0.86 12.26 -10.63
C LEU A 36 1.84 11.41 -11.47
N SER A 37 2.97 10.99 -10.89
CA SER A 37 3.94 10.13 -11.58
C SER A 37 3.38 8.75 -11.92
N THR A 38 2.52 8.22 -11.03
CA THR A 38 1.77 6.97 -11.23
C THR A 38 0.28 7.15 -10.90
N GLY A 39 -0.05 8.11 -10.06
CA GLY A 39 -1.40 8.53 -9.74
C GLY A 39 -2.09 9.17 -10.95
N LYS A 40 -3.43 9.07 -11.00
CA LYS A 40 -4.24 9.62 -12.10
C LYS A 40 -5.31 10.54 -11.54
N ARG A 41 -5.45 11.76 -12.07
CA ARG A 41 -6.54 12.68 -11.71
C ARG A 41 -7.93 12.01 -11.83
N ALA A 42 -8.09 11.12 -12.81
CA ALA A 42 -9.34 10.38 -13.05
C ALA A 42 -9.71 9.40 -11.90
N ASN A 43 -8.79 9.10 -11.00
CA ASN A 43 -9.07 8.30 -9.81
C ASN A 43 -9.75 9.10 -8.69
N LEU A 44 -9.81 10.43 -8.80
CA LEU A 44 -10.30 11.33 -7.77
C LEU A 44 -11.65 11.95 -8.14
N ALA A 45 -12.54 12.09 -7.18
CA ALA A 45 -13.81 12.79 -7.31
C ALA A 45 -13.61 14.31 -7.25
N LEU A 46 -12.96 14.89 -8.27
CA LEU A 46 -12.56 16.30 -8.31
C LEU A 46 -13.73 17.29 -8.33
N ASP A 47 -14.93 16.86 -8.62
CA ASP A 47 -16.18 17.58 -8.53
C ASP A 47 -16.76 17.65 -7.12
N ASN A 48 -16.21 16.85 -6.18
CA ASN A 48 -16.65 16.87 -4.79
C ASN A 48 -16.04 18.08 -4.06
N PRO A 49 -16.86 19.00 -3.50
CA PRO A 49 -16.37 20.21 -2.83
C PRO A 49 -15.56 19.96 -1.55
N ARG A 50 -15.57 18.69 -1.05
CA ARG A 50 -14.78 18.28 0.13
C ARG A 50 -13.43 17.69 -0.25
N LEU A 51 -13.08 17.60 -1.55
CA LEU A 51 -11.79 17.12 -2.02
C LEU A 51 -10.97 18.29 -2.59
N GLU A 52 -9.77 18.46 -2.06
CA GLU A 52 -8.75 19.39 -2.57
C GLU A 52 -7.57 18.58 -3.13
N LEU A 53 -7.14 18.86 -4.36
CA LEU A 53 -5.95 18.27 -4.95
C LEU A 53 -4.84 19.32 -5.02
N ILE A 54 -3.70 19.01 -4.39
CA ILE A 54 -2.45 19.74 -4.51
C ILE A 54 -1.50 18.89 -5.36
N GLU A 55 -1.10 19.39 -6.51
CA GLU A 55 -0.08 18.73 -7.33
C GLU A 55 1.30 19.09 -6.87
N GLY A 56 2.11 18.06 -6.60
CA GLY A 56 3.50 18.21 -6.25
C GLY A 56 4.09 17.03 -5.51
N ASP A 57 5.39 17.11 -5.26
CA ASP A 57 6.19 16.02 -4.73
C ASP A 57 6.37 16.14 -3.21
N VAL A 58 6.33 14.99 -2.51
CA VAL A 58 6.60 14.92 -1.07
C VAL A 58 8.06 15.24 -0.73
N ALA A 59 8.95 15.22 -1.71
CA ALA A 59 10.34 15.67 -1.54
C ALA A 59 10.46 17.20 -1.39
N ASP A 60 9.44 17.98 -1.77
CA ASP A 60 9.38 19.43 -1.54
C ASP A 60 8.84 19.72 -0.13
N ALA A 61 9.75 20.00 0.80
CA ALA A 61 9.42 20.26 2.20
C ALA A 61 8.46 21.45 2.38
N ALA A 62 8.62 22.53 1.59
CA ALA A 62 7.77 23.72 1.70
C ALA A 62 6.34 23.43 1.21
N LEU A 63 6.21 22.62 0.16
CA LEU A 63 4.91 22.16 -0.34
C LEU A 63 4.22 21.24 0.68
N VAL A 64 4.96 20.28 1.26
CA VAL A 64 4.44 19.37 2.28
C VAL A 64 3.96 20.15 3.51
N ALA A 65 4.71 21.16 3.97
CA ALA A 65 4.30 22.00 5.10
C ALA A 65 2.96 22.71 4.80
N ARG A 66 2.80 23.28 3.60
CA ARG A 66 1.51 23.88 3.18
C ARG A 66 0.38 22.86 3.09
N ALA A 67 0.68 21.65 2.61
CA ALA A 67 -0.32 20.58 2.49
C ALA A 67 -0.79 20.06 3.84
N VAL A 68 0.09 19.97 4.85
CA VAL A 68 -0.23 19.52 6.21
C VAL A 68 -0.97 20.57 7.02
N ALA A 69 -0.74 21.86 6.73
CA ALA A 69 -1.32 22.97 7.49
C ALA A 69 -2.85 22.86 7.60
N GLY A 70 -3.37 22.90 8.83
CA GLY A 70 -4.81 22.82 9.12
C GLY A 70 -5.44 21.43 8.99
N CYS A 71 -4.67 20.39 8.67
CA CYS A 71 -5.16 19.01 8.65
C CYS A 71 -5.33 18.44 10.06
N LYS A 72 -6.25 17.49 10.24
CA LYS A 72 -6.42 16.76 11.50
C LYS A 72 -5.60 15.46 11.56
N ALA A 73 -5.27 14.88 10.41
CA ALA A 73 -4.49 13.66 10.29
C ALA A 73 -3.82 13.58 8.91
N VAL A 74 -2.82 12.69 8.78
CA VAL A 74 -2.13 12.40 7.53
C VAL A 74 -2.16 10.90 7.25
N ALA A 75 -2.56 10.51 6.02
CA ALA A 75 -2.31 9.18 5.47
C ALA A 75 -1.14 9.28 4.47
N HIS A 76 0.06 8.88 4.90
CA HIS A 76 1.26 8.96 4.09
C HIS A 76 1.43 7.68 3.26
N LEU A 77 0.92 7.72 2.01
CA LEU A 77 0.93 6.61 1.06
C LEU A 77 1.84 6.88 -0.16
N ALA A 78 2.30 8.13 -0.34
CA ALA A 78 3.21 8.49 -1.42
C ALA A 78 4.53 7.70 -1.29
N ALA A 79 4.91 7.04 -2.36
CA ALA A 79 6.17 6.31 -2.45
C ALA A 79 6.44 5.87 -3.90
N VAL A 80 7.69 5.71 -4.26
CA VAL A 80 8.10 4.83 -5.35
C VAL A 80 7.93 3.40 -4.84
N ALA A 81 6.78 2.78 -5.15
CA ALA A 81 6.38 1.48 -4.59
C ALA A 81 7.03 0.28 -5.28
N SER A 82 7.72 0.49 -6.40
CA SER A 82 8.39 -0.55 -7.16
C SER A 82 9.74 -0.92 -6.54
N VAL A 83 9.87 -2.19 -6.14
CA VAL A 83 11.13 -2.76 -5.64
C VAL A 83 12.23 -2.63 -6.71
N GLN A 84 11.93 -2.96 -7.98
CA GLN A 84 12.92 -2.90 -9.04
C GLN A 84 13.31 -1.46 -9.40
N ALA A 85 12.35 -0.54 -9.48
CA ALA A 85 12.66 0.87 -9.70
C ALA A 85 13.62 1.43 -8.62
N SER A 86 13.50 0.96 -7.38
CA SER A 86 14.43 1.34 -6.31
C SER A 86 15.86 0.81 -6.51
N VAL A 87 16.01 -0.30 -7.22
CA VAL A 87 17.33 -0.84 -7.60
C VAL A 87 17.90 -0.06 -8.77
N ASP A 88 17.06 0.31 -9.73
CA ASP A 88 17.46 1.04 -10.93
C ASP A 88 17.84 2.50 -10.63
N ASP A 89 17.10 3.17 -9.72
CA ASP A 89 17.40 4.52 -9.24
C ASP A 89 17.18 4.64 -7.72
N PRO A 90 18.19 4.25 -6.93
CA PRO A 90 18.09 4.29 -5.46
C PRO A 90 18.05 5.72 -4.91
N VAL A 91 18.67 6.69 -5.59
CA VAL A 91 18.71 8.08 -5.12
C VAL A 91 17.34 8.75 -5.24
N ALA A 92 16.69 8.68 -6.40
CA ALA A 92 15.35 9.20 -6.58
C ALA A 92 14.33 8.48 -5.68
N THR A 93 14.48 7.16 -5.50
CA THR A 93 13.65 6.40 -4.56
C THR A 93 13.80 6.92 -3.14
N HIS A 94 15.04 7.11 -2.66
CA HIS A 94 15.33 7.63 -1.31
C HIS A 94 14.73 9.03 -1.10
N GLN A 95 14.83 9.92 -2.08
CA GLN A 95 14.22 11.26 -2.01
C GLN A 95 12.70 11.20 -1.81
N SER A 96 12.00 10.36 -2.57
CA SER A 96 10.55 10.21 -2.42
C SER A 96 10.17 9.44 -1.14
N ASN A 97 10.82 8.31 -0.87
CA ASN A 97 10.36 7.37 0.15
C ASN A 97 10.79 7.76 1.56
N PHE A 98 12.06 8.14 1.75
CA PHE A 98 12.59 8.45 3.06
C PHE A 98 12.57 9.95 3.35
N ILE A 99 13.14 10.79 2.47
CA ILE A 99 13.11 12.26 2.67
C ILE A 99 11.68 12.77 2.65
N GLY A 100 10.83 12.27 1.75
CA GLY A 100 9.40 12.58 1.75
C GLY A 100 8.72 12.26 3.09
N THR A 101 9.04 11.11 3.70
CA THR A 101 8.53 10.76 5.03
C THR A 101 9.03 11.73 6.11
N LEU A 102 10.31 12.13 6.08
CA LEU A 102 10.84 13.12 7.03
C LEU A 102 10.15 14.47 6.87
N ASN A 103 9.94 14.94 5.63
CA ASN A 103 9.23 16.19 5.36
C ASN A 103 7.81 16.16 5.94
N VAL A 104 7.10 15.03 5.81
CA VAL A 104 5.76 14.85 6.42
C VAL A 104 5.86 14.92 7.94
N CYS A 105 6.80 14.22 8.57
CA CYS A 105 6.97 14.24 10.02
C CYS A 105 7.30 15.64 10.55
N GLU A 106 8.20 16.37 9.90
CA GLU A 106 8.56 17.74 10.29
C GLU A 106 7.39 18.71 10.13
N ALA A 107 6.67 18.65 8.99
CA ALA A 107 5.48 19.45 8.78
C ALA A 107 4.39 19.16 9.84
N MET A 108 4.18 17.89 10.18
CA MET A 108 3.23 17.49 11.23
C MET A 108 3.65 18.05 12.59
N ARG A 109 4.93 17.95 12.93
CA ARG A 109 5.48 18.53 14.18
C ARG A 109 5.26 20.05 14.21
N GLU A 110 5.56 20.75 13.12
CA GLU A 110 5.42 22.21 13.01
C GLU A 110 3.97 22.67 13.16
N HIS A 111 3.03 21.98 12.52
CA HIS A 111 1.61 22.33 12.51
C HIS A 111 0.79 21.66 13.62
N GLY A 112 1.41 20.89 14.53
CA GLY A 112 0.74 20.23 15.66
C GLY A 112 -0.20 19.09 15.25
N VAL A 113 -0.06 18.54 14.04
CA VAL A 113 -0.81 17.37 13.58
C VAL A 113 -0.15 16.11 14.16
N LYS A 114 -0.92 15.25 14.82
CA LYS A 114 -0.35 14.09 15.54
C LYS A 114 -0.57 12.77 14.83
N ARG A 115 -1.77 12.53 14.32
CA ARG A 115 -2.18 11.26 13.74
C ARG A 115 -1.60 11.06 12.35
N VAL A 116 -0.82 9.96 12.17
CA VAL A 116 -0.27 9.58 10.87
C VAL A 116 -0.46 8.08 10.60
N ILE A 117 -1.01 7.75 9.43
CA ILE A 117 -0.93 6.42 8.86
C ILE A 117 0.29 6.35 7.95
N PHE A 118 1.08 5.29 8.08
CA PHE A 118 2.24 5.04 7.22
C PHE A 118 2.13 3.69 6.51
N ALA A 119 2.21 3.73 5.18
CA ALA A 119 2.30 2.54 4.33
C ALA A 119 3.72 1.99 4.33
N SER A 120 4.01 1.06 5.24
CA SER A 120 5.18 0.21 5.21
C SER A 120 4.94 -1.04 4.34
N SER A 121 5.85 -2.00 4.33
CA SER A 121 5.80 -3.14 3.44
C SER A 121 6.34 -4.41 4.09
N ALA A 122 5.81 -5.57 3.69
CA ALA A 122 6.39 -6.88 4.01
C ALA A 122 7.82 -7.05 3.48
N ALA A 123 8.25 -6.22 2.52
CA ALA A 123 9.62 -6.23 1.99
C ALA A 123 10.70 -5.97 3.07
N VAL A 124 10.34 -5.34 4.20
CA VAL A 124 11.26 -5.11 5.32
C VAL A 124 11.78 -6.40 5.95
N TYR A 125 11.07 -7.50 5.78
CA TYR A 125 11.48 -8.81 6.32
C TYR A 125 12.52 -9.50 5.45
N GLY A 126 12.63 -9.15 4.16
CA GLY A 126 13.49 -9.86 3.21
C GLY A 126 13.08 -11.32 3.07
N GLN A 127 14.05 -12.24 3.19
CA GLN A 127 13.83 -13.68 3.15
C GLN A 127 13.50 -14.30 4.53
N ASN A 128 13.48 -13.50 5.59
CA ASN A 128 13.16 -14.00 6.92
C ASN A 128 11.69 -14.44 6.99
N GLY A 129 11.44 -15.59 7.59
CA GLY A 129 10.11 -16.15 7.73
C GLY A 129 9.64 -17.00 6.54
N GLU A 130 10.51 -17.31 5.58
CA GLU A 130 10.17 -18.22 4.49
C GLU A 130 9.65 -19.57 5.02
N GLY A 131 8.51 -20.01 4.47
CA GLY A 131 7.83 -21.24 4.90
C GLY A 131 7.03 -21.13 6.19
N ARG A 132 7.05 -19.98 6.89
CA ARG A 132 6.25 -19.71 8.08
C ARG A 132 5.41 -18.45 7.92
N ALA A 133 4.37 -18.30 8.75
CA ALA A 133 3.67 -17.02 8.85
C ALA A 133 4.58 -15.99 9.53
N ILE A 134 4.77 -14.85 8.87
CA ILE A 134 5.66 -13.76 9.31
C ILE A 134 4.90 -12.87 10.29
N ASP A 135 5.35 -12.79 11.53
CA ASP A 135 4.85 -11.83 12.51
C ASP A 135 5.68 -10.55 12.53
N GLU A 136 5.21 -9.55 13.27
CA GLU A 136 5.87 -8.25 13.33
C GLU A 136 7.21 -8.28 14.11
N ASP A 137 7.46 -9.31 14.89
CA ASP A 137 8.70 -9.50 15.66
C ASP A 137 9.77 -10.26 14.86
N THR A 138 9.39 -10.91 13.76
CA THR A 138 10.33 -11.53 12.82
C THR A 138 11.47 -10.56 12.47
N PRO A 139 12.74 -10.97 12.53
CA PRO A 139 13.90 -10.12 12.22
C PRO A 139 13.78 -9.48 10.83
N LYS A 140 14.15 -8.19 10.73
CA LYS A 140 14.11 -7.42 9.49
C LYS A 140 15.44 -7.59 8.76
N ALA A 141 15.37 -7.89 7.47
CA ALA A 141 16.53 -8.05 6.58
C ALA A 141 16.21 -7.48 5.19
N PRO A 142 16.03 -6.15 5.07
CA PRO A 142 15.65 -5.52 3.81
C PRO A 142 16.71 -5.79 2.73
N LEU A 143 16.26 -6.20 1.53
CA LEU A 143 17.14 -6.62 0.43
C LEU A 143 17.29 -5.53 -0.65
N THR A 144 16.51 -4.47 -0.59
CA THR A 144 16.45 -3.44 -1.64
C THR A 144 16.36 -2.04 -1.05
N PRO A 145 16.76 -0.99 -1.77
CA PRO A 145 16.63 0.40 -1.33
C PRO A 145 15.21 0.75 -0.86
N TYR A 146 14.18 0.32 -1.61
CA TYR A 146 12.78 0.46 -1.19
C TYR A 146 12.51 -0.10 0.23
N ALA A 147 12.96 -1.33 0.48
CA ALA A 147 12.73 -1.98 1.77
C ALA A 147 13.54 -1.32 2.90
N VAL A 148 14.77 -0.86 2.62
CA VAL A 148 15.61 -0.10 3.55
C VAL A 148 14.92 1.21 3.92
N ASP A 149 14.42 1.98 2.94
CA ASP A 149 13.75 3.25 3.18
C ASP A 149 12.46 3.08 3.99
N LYS A 150 11.67 2.02 3.70
CA LYS A 150 10.48 1.72 4.50
C LYS A 150 10.83 1.40 5.95
N LEU A 151 11.85 0.57 6.19
CA LEU A 151 12.29 0.24 7.55
C LEU A 151 12.87 1.47 8.27
N ALA A 152 13.69 2.28 7.61
CA ALA A 152 14.22 3.53 8.17
C ALA A 152 13.07 4.48 8.56
N SER A 153 12.08 4.63 7.69
CA SER A 153 10.89 5.44 7.96
C SER A 153 10.12 4.97 9.21
N GLU A 154 9.95 3.65 9.41
CA GLU A 154 9.35 3.09 10.64
C GLU A 154 10.12 3.53 11.89
N GLN A 155 11.47 3.49 11.84
CA GLN A 155 12.33 3.89 12.97
C GLN A 155 12.20 5.39 13.27
N TYR A 156 12.14 6.23 12.25
CA TYR A 156 11.95 7.67 12.43
C TYR A 156 10.54 7.99 12.95
N LEU A 157 9.51 7.35 12.46
CA LEU A 157 8.15 7.51 13.00
C LEU A 157 8.09 7.14 14.50
N ASP A 158 8.78 6.08 14.92
CA ASP A 158 8.88 5.74 16.34
C ASP A 158 9.69 6.79 17.13
N PHE A 159 10.77 7.36 16.55
CA PHE A 159 11.47 8.50 17.12
C PHE A 159 10.53 9.70 17.30
N TYR A 160 9.78 10.10 16.26
CA TYR A 160 8.84 11.22 16.34
C TYR A 160 7.71 10.95 17.34
N ARG A 161 7.25 9.71 17.46
CA ARG A 161 6.30 9.30 18.49
C ARG A 161 6.86 9.59 19.90
N ARG A 162 8.08 9.13 20.18
CA ARG A 162 8.69 9.26 21.51
C ARG A 162 9.11 10.69 21.84
N GLN A 163 9.60 11.45 20.89
CA GLN A 163 10.19 12.77 21.13
C GLN A 163 9.22 13.92 20.88
N HIS A 164 8.26 13.74 19.96
CA HIS A 164 7.39 14.83 19.50
C HIS A 164 5.90 14.50 19.66
N GLY A 165 5.55 13.34 20.20
CA GLY A 165 4.17 12.97 20.46
C GLY A 165 3.32 12.72 19.21
N LEU A 166 3.94 12.33 18.07
CA LEU A 166 3.19 11.81 16.94
C LEU A 166 2.53 10.48 17.31
N GLU A 167 1.45 10.17 16.64
CA GLU A 167 0.64 8.95 16.82
C GLU A 167 0.65 8.12 15.52
N PRO A 168 1.76 7.43 15.20
CA PRO A 168 1.86 6.66 13.98
C PRO A 168 1.12 5.32 14.07
N ALA A 169 0.26 5.05 13.06
CA ALA A 169 -0.20 3.72 12.71
C ALA A 169 0.64 3.20 11.53
N VAL A 170 1.53 2.28 11.79
CA VAL A 170 2.44 1.73 10.79
C VAL A 170 1.91 0.39 10.29
N PHE A 171 1.62 0.30 8.99
CA PHE A 171 1.08 -0.91 8.38
C PHE A 171 2.08 -1.51 7.39
N ARG A 172 2.50 -2.76 7.62
CA ARG A 172 3.31 -3.54 6.69
C ARG A 172 2.40 -4.29 5.74
N PHE A 173 2.20 -3.71 4.56
CA PHE A 173 1.32 -4.31 3.56
C PHE A 173 1.96 -5.55 2.93
N PHE A 174 1.18 -6.63 2.85
CA PHE A 174 1.45 -7.77 2.00
C PHE A 174 0.94 -7.49 0.57
N ASN A 175 0.45 -8.46 -0.17
CA ASN A 175 0.10 -8.24 -1.58
C ASN A 175 -1.30 -7.62 -1.72
N ILE A 176 -1.38 -6.29 -1.61
CA ILE A 176 -2.63 -5.57 -1.83
C ILE A 176 -2.98 -5.57 -3.32
N PHE A 177 -4.26 -5.80 -3.65
CA PHE A 177 -4.74 -5.80 -5.03
C PHE A 177 -6.16 -5.23 -5.15
N GLY A 178 -6.53 -4.77 -6.35
CA GLY A 178 -7.87 -4.27 -6.63
C GLY A 178 -7.93 -3.31 -7.82
N PRO A 179 -9.10 -2.74 -8.11
CA PRO A 179 -9.28 -1.74 -9.16
C PRO A 179 -8.31 -0.55 -9.02
N ARG A 180 -8.00 0.13 -10.11
CA ARG A 180 -7.04 1.25 -10.19
C ARG A 180 -5.57 0.88 -9.94
N GLN A 181 -5.26 -0.40 -9.71
CA GLN A 181 -3.87 -0.85 -9.69
C GLN A 181 -3.34 -0.82 -11.13
N ASP A 182 -2.23 -0.12 -11.36
CA ASP A 182 -1.68 0.05 -12.72
C ASP A 182 -0.98 -1.24 -13.17
N PRO A 183 -1.49 -1.97 -14.18
CA PRO A 183 -0.87 -3.17 -14.70
C PRO A 183 0.29 -2.87 -15.66
N SER A 184 0.35 -1.66 -16.24
CA SER A 184 1.29 -1.29 -17.30
C SER A 184 2.72 -1.11 -16.81
N SER A 185 2.92 -0.93 -15.51
CA SER A 185 4.27 -0.88 -14.93
C SER A 185 4.93 -2.26 -15.04
N PRO A 186 6.17 -2.34 -15.56
CA PRO A 186 6.92 -3.59 -15.56
C PRO A 186 7.18 -4.16 -14.17
N TYR A 187 6.86 -3.37 -13.15
CA TYR A 187 7.04 -3.65 -11.73
C TYR A 187 5.72 -3.94 -11.01
N SER A 188 4.61 -4.04 -11.75
CA SER A 188 3.30 -4.35 -11.18
C SER A 188 3.29 -5.72 -10.52
N GLY A 189 2.47 -5.87 -9.49
CA GLY A 189 2.29 -7.14 -8.80
C GLY A 189 1.78 -8.23 -9.75
N VAL A 190 2.14 -9.47 -9.48
CA VAL A 190 1.80 -10.64 -10.33
C VAL A 190 0.30 -10.72 -10.68
N ILE A 191 -0.58 -10.33 -9.75
CA ILE A 191 -2.03 -10.37 -9.96
C ILE A 191 -2.47 -9.38 -11.05
N SER A 192 -1.92 -8.15 -11.07
CA SER A 192 -2.25 -7.13 -12.08
C SER A 192 -1.77 -7.54 -13.47
N ILE A 193 -0.55 -8.10 -13.55
CA ILE A 193 0.01 -8.59 -14.81
C ILE A 193 -0.82 -9.74 -15.36
N PHE A 194 -1.19 -10.71 -14.53
CA PHE A 194 -1.96 -11.88 -14.95
C PHE A 194 -3.38 -11.51 -15.38
N THR A 195 -4.05 -10.64 -14.63
CA THR A 195 -5.40 -10.18 -14.97
C THR A 195 -5.43 -9.36 -16.25
N GLU A 196 -4.48 -8.43 -16.45
CA GLU A 196 -4.38 -7.65 -17.69
C GLU A 196 -4.17 -8.55 -18.90
N ARG A 197 -3.17 -9.46 -18.83
CA ARG A 197 -2.87 -10.37 -19.95
C ARG A 197 -4.03 -11.29 -20.23
N ALA A 198 -4.68 -11.83 -19.18
CA ALA A 198 -5.84 -12.69 -19.34
C ALA A 198 -7.02 -11.95 -20.00
N GLN A 199 -7.29 -10.72 -19.59
CA GLN A 199 -8.35 -9.88 -20.13
C GLN A 199 -8.09 -9.49 -21.60
N ALA A 200 -6.81 -9.25 -21.94
CA ALA A 200 -6.39 -8.97 -23.32
C ALA A 200 -6.25 -10.21 -24.21
N GLY A 201 -6.45 -11.42 -23.68
CA GLY A 201 -6.24 -12.67 -24.42
C GLY A 201 -4.76 -12.97 -24.75
N LEU A 202 -3.83 -12.33 -24.04
CA LEU A 202 -2.38 -12.46 -24.27
C LEU A 202 -1.82 -13.62 -23.43
N PRO A 203 -0.81 -14.37 -23.96
CA PRO A 203 -0.18 -15.45 -23.21
C PRO A 203 0.35 -14.99 -21.85
N ILE A 204 0.17 -15.81 -20.80
CA ILE A 204 0.64 -15.55 -19.46
C ILE A 204 1.93 -16.33 -19.23
N THR A 205 2.99 -15.67 -18.76
CA THR A 205 4.23 -16.34 -18.37
C THR A 205 4.34 -16.43 -16.85
N VAL A 206 4.43 -17.65 -16.35
CA VAL A 206 4.72 -17.98 -14.94
C VAL A 206 6.21 -18.25 -14.80
N PHE A 207 6.91 -17.48 -13.97
CA PHE A 207 8.30 -17.77 -13.65
C PHE A 207 8.34 -18.84 -12.55
N GLY A 208 9.03 -19.97 -12.82
CA GLY A 208 9.04 -21.13 -11.94
C GLY A 208 7.86 -22.07 -12.16
N ASP A 209 7.59 -22.87 -11.13
CA ASP A 209 6.56 -23.92 -11.15
C ASP A 209 5.12 -23.45 -10.84
N GLY A 210 4.96 -22.19 -10.44
CA GLY A 210 3.67 -21.60 -10.05
C GLY A 210 3.21 -21.97 -8.63
N GLU A 211 4.03 -22.69 -7.87
CA GLU A 211 3.73 -23.04 -6.47
C GLU A 211 4.18 -21.96 -5.47
N GLN A 212 4.89 -20.94 -5.92
CA GLN A 212 5.22 -19.80 -5.07
C GLN A 212 3.94 -19.11 -4.58
N THR A 213 3.92 -18.77 -3.28
CA THR A 213 2.71 -18.25 -2.65
C THR A 213 2.82 -16.79 -2.25
N ARG A 214 1.68 -16.09 -2.29
CA ARG A 214 1.52 -14.73 -1.79
C ARG A 214 0.27 -14.64 -0.92
N ASP A 215 0.27 -13.68 -0.02
CA ASP A 215 -0.88 -13.33 0.82
C ASP A 215 -1.57 -12.13 0.19
N PHE A 216 -2.66 -12.36 -0.53
CA PHE A 216 -3.40 -11.34 -1.28
C PHE A 216 -4.49 -10.73 -0.43
N VAL A 217 -4.50 -9.40 -0.34
CA VAL A 217 -5.51 -8.61 0.38
C VAL A 217 -6.23 -7.70 -0.59
N TYR A 218 -7.56 -7.75 -0.62
CA TYR A 218 -8.34 -6.84 -1.45
C TYR A 218 -8.24 -5.41 -0.90
N VAL A 219 -8.13 -4.43 -1.80
CA VAL A 219 -7.92 -3.02 -1.42
C VAL A 219 -9.03 -2.46 -0.55
N GLY A 220 -10.28 -2.88 -0.74
CA GLY A 220 -11.39 -2.46 0.10
C GLY A 220 -11.20 -2.87 1.56
N ASP A 221 -10.77 -4.12 1.80
CA ASP A 221 -10.54 -4.64 3.15
C ASP A 221 -9.39 -3.87 3.85
N LEU A 222 -8.34 -3.48 3.10
CA LEU A 222 -7.29 -2.61 3.62
C LEU A 222 -7.84 -1.23 3.97
N VAL A 223 -8.61 -0.62 3.08
CA VAL A 223 -9.14 0.75 3.25
C VAL A 223 -9.99 0.85 4.51
N ASP A 224 -10.79 -0.18 4.82
CA ASP A 224 -11.58 -0.23 6.05
C ASP A 224 -10.69 -0.14 7.30
N VAL A 225 -9.55 -0.84 7.31
CA VAL A 225 -8.56 -0.75 8.41
C VAL A 225 -7.91 0.64 8.48
N LEU A 226 -7.55 1.24 7.34
CA LEU A 226 -6.95 2.58 7.31
C LEU A 226 -7.92 3.65 7.81
N VAL A 227 -9.19 3.56 7.45
CA VAL A 227 -10.25 4.46 7.94
C VAL A 227 -10.41 4.32 9.45
N GLN A 228 -10.49 3.09 9.98
CA GLN A 228 -10.56 2.86 11.43
C GLN A 228 -9.38 3.50 12.14
N ALA A 229 -8.15 3.31 11.66
CA ALA A 229 -6.95 3.88 12.27
C ALA A 229 -6.95 5.42 12.27
N LEU A 230 -7.62 6.06 11.29
CA LEU A 230 -7.80 7.53 11.26
C LEU A 230 -8.86 8.01 12.25
N GLU A 231 -9.88 7.19 12.53
CA GLU A 231 -11.03 7.55 13.35
C GLU A 231 -10.92 7.11 14.83
N MET A 232 -10.06 6.13 15.16
CA MET A 232 -9.87 5.65 16.53
C MET A 232 -9.39 6.77 17.45
N GLU A 233 -9.87 6.79 18.69
CA GLU A 233 -9.47 7.79 19.68
C GLU A 233 -8.00 7.66 20.04
N TRP A 234 -7.47 6.45 20.14
CA TRP A 234 -6.06 6.18 20.44
C TRP A 234 -5.51 5.04 19.58
N LEU A 235 -4.20 5.02 19.37
CA LEU A 235 -3.49 3.99 18.62
C LEU A 235 -2.47 3.28 19.51
N GLU A 236 -2.45 1.97 19.40
CA GLU A 236 -1.40 1.19 20.02
C GLU A 236 -0.11 1.26 19.18
N ALA A 237 1.02 1.51 19.84
CA ALA A 237 2.30 1.66 19.17
C ALA A 237 2.80 0.36 18.52
N GLY A 238 3.62 0.53 17.50
CA GLY A 238 4.29 -0.54 16.76
C GLY A 238 3.58 -0.95 15.47
N PRO A 239 4.32 -1.57 14.56
CA PRO A 239 3.81 -1.95 13.24
C PRO A 239 2.77 -3.07 13.32
N VAL A 240 1.94 -3.15 12.27
CA VAL A 240 0.91 -4.17 12.08
C VAL A 240 1.04 -4.76 10.68
N ASN A 241 1.11 -6.07 10.57
CA ASN A 241 1.06 -6.78 9.29
C ASN A 241 -0.36 -6.76 8.72
N VAL A 242 -0.52 -6.26 7.50
CA VAL A 242 -1.79 -6.33 6.78
C VAL A 242 -1.71 -7.46 5.75
N GLY A 243 -2.24 -8.61 6.15
CA GLY A 243 -2.35 -9.84 5.39
C GLY A 243 -3.50 -10.69 5.94
N LEU A 244 -3.89 -11.72 5.21
CA LEU A 244 -5.01 -12.60 5.57
C LEU A 244 -4.56 -13.89 6.26
N ASN A 245 -3.25 -14.08 6.46
CA ASN A 245 -2.66 -15.36 6.88
C ASN A 245 -3.00 -16.51 5.89
N GLN A 246 -3.12 -16.17 4.61
CA GLN A 246 -3.45 -17.12 3.55
C GLN A 246 -2.30 -17.22 2.55
N ALA A 247 -1.84 -18.45 2.31
CA ALA A 247 -0.83 -18.73 1.29
C ALA A 247 -1.52 -19.14 -0.01
N THR A 248 -1.67 -18.19 -0.94
CA THR A 248 -2.27 -18.44 -2.25
C THR A 248 -1.19 -18.63 -3.29
N SER A 249 -1.16 -19.80 -3.98
CA SER A 249 -0.21 -20.04 -5.06
C SER A 249 -0.58 -19.29 -6.35
N LEU A 250 0.41 -19.09 -7.25
CA LEU A 250 0.11 -18.50 -8.56
C LEU A 250 -0.82 -19.39 -9.39
N LYS A 251 -0.78 -20.70 -9.20
CA LYS A 251 -1.74 -21.63 -9.83
C LYS A 251 -3.17 -21.38 -9.33
N GLN A 252 -3.36 -21.18 -8.03
CA GLN A 252 -4.67 -20.83 -7.46
C GLN A 252 -5.16 -19.46 -7.94
N LEU A 253 -4.25 -18.49 -8.06
CA LEU A 253 -4.57 -17.19 -8.63
C LEU A 253 -5.04 -17.32 -10.08
N LEU A 254 -4.32 -18.07 -10.91
CA LEU A 254 -4.71 -18.31 -12.30
C LEU A 254 -6.07 -19.03 -12.40
N ALA A 255 -6.33 -20.02 -11.54
CA ALA A 255 -7.62 -20.69 -11.48
C ALA A 255 -8.75 -19.67 -11.19
N ALA A 256 -8.57 -18.80 -10.20
CA ALA A 256 -9.56 -17.77 -9.87
C ALA A 256 -9.80 -16.79 -11.03
N ILE A 257 -8.75 -16.38 -11.75
CA ILE A 257 -8.86 -15.53 -12.95
C ILE A 257 -9.64 -16.26 -14.06
N GLY A 258 -9.29 -17.54 -14.31
CA GLY A 258 -9.94 -18.37 -15.29
C GLY A 258 -11.44 -18.59 -15.01
N GLU A 259 -11.81 -18.81 -13.75
CA GLU A 259 -13.22 -18.91 -13.34
C GLU A 259 -14.02 -17.64 -13.62
N VAL A 260 -13.43 -16.47 -13.35
CA VAL A 260 -14.08 -15.17 -13.57
C VAL A 260 -14.23 -14.86 -15.06
N LEU A 261 -13.21 -15.19 -15.87
CA LEU A 261 -13.21 -14.90 -17.31
C LEU A 261 -13.90 -15.98 -18.17
N GLY A 262 -14.15 -17.17 -17.59
CA GLY A 262 -14.65 -18.33 -18.34
C GLY A 262 -13.57 -19.07 -19.12
N GLY A 263 -12.30 -18.87 -18.76
CA GLY A 263 -11.13 -19.48 -19.38
C GLY A 263 -9.88 -18.62 -19.25
N LEU A 264 -8.72 -19.19 -19.58
CA LEU A 264 -7.44 -18.48 -19.61
C LEU A 264 -6.83 -18.55 -21.01
N PRO A 265 -6.05 -17.53 -21.43
CA PRO A 265 -5.17 -17.64 -22.56
C PRO A 265 -4.05 -18.68 -22.29
N PRO A 266 -3.21 -19.01 -23.29
CA PRO A 266 -2.10 -19.91 -23.08
C PRO A 266 -1.21 -19.47 -21.88
N VAL A 267 -0.92 -20.42 -20.99
CA VAL A 267 -0.03 -20.23 -19.84
C VAL A 267 1.28 -20.97 -20.13
N THR A 268 2.40 -20.27 -20.04
CA THR A 268 3.74 -20.82 -20.25
C THR A 268 4.57 -20.67 -18.98
N HIS A 269 5.54 -21.55 -18.80
CA HIS A 269 6.49 -21.49 -17.67
C HIS A 269 7.86 -21.06 -18.17
N ALA A 270 8.55 -20.25 -17.38
CA ALA A 270 9.93 -19.81 -17.61
C ALA A 270 10.77 -20.08 -16.36
N GLU A 271 12.11 -19.94 -16.48
CA GLU A 271 13.02 -20.11 -15.35
C GLU A 271 12.64 -19.18 -14.18
N PRO A 272 12.81 -19.65 -12.93
CA PRO A 272 12.55 -18.83 -11.74
C PRO A 272 13.39 -17.54 -11.75
N ARG A 273 12.84 -16.45 -11.27
CA ARG A 273 13.57 -15.20 -11.12
C ARG A 273 14.53 -15.29 -9.94
N ALA A 274 15.78 -14.87 -10.14
CA ALA A 274 16.77 -14.80 -9.06
C ALA A 274 16.28 -13.83 -7.97
N GLY A 275 16.36 -14.26 -6.71
CA GLY A 275 15.97 -13.43 -5.56
C GLY A 275 14.45 -13.35 -5.28
N ASP A 276 13.61 -14.04 -6.06
CA ASP A 276 12.17 -14.08 -5.76
C ASP A 276 11.91 -14.88 -4.47
N ILE A 277 11.11 -14.30 -3.57
CA ILE A 277 10.68 -14.96 -2.33
C ILE A 277 9.67 -16.04 -2.70
N ARG A 278 9.97 -17.30 -2.35
CA ARG A 278 9.10 -18.42 -2.71
C ARG A 278 7.77 -18.38 -1.98
N HIS A 279 7.80 -18.09 -0.68
CA HIS A 279 6.59 -18.10 0.15
C HIS A 279 6.52 -16.82 1.00
N SER A 280 5.39 -16.12 0.91
CA SER A 280 5.12 -14.92 1.70
C SER A 280 3.70 -15.02 2.26
N ARG A 281 3.60 -15.05 3.61
CA ARG A 281 2.33 -15.14 4.35
C ARG A 281 2.45 -14.37 5.66
N ALA A 282 1.49 -13.49 5.95
CA ALA A 282 1.41 -12.78 7.21
C ALA A 282 0.92 -13.68 8.37
N ASN A 283 1.47 -13.46 9.55
CA ASN A 283 0.69 -13.66 10.76
C ASN A 283 -0.06 -12.35 11.02
N ASN A 284 -1.37 -12.37 10.99
CA ASN A 284 -2.22 -11.20 11.14
C ASN A 284 -2.88 -11.09 12.52
N ALA A 285 -2.38 -11.80 13.52
CA ALA A 285 -2.97 -11.81 14.86
C ALA A 285 -3.02 -10.40 15.47
N ARG A 286 -1.98 -9.58 15.27
CA ARG A 286 -1.94 -8.19 15.75
C ARG A 286 -2.95 -7.30 15.04
N LEU A 287 -3.20 -7.51 13.75
CA LEU A 287 -4.25 -6.82 12.99
C LEU A 287 -5.63 -7.10 13.60
N LEU A 288 -5.95 -8.38 13.79
CA LEU A 288 -7.24 -8.81 14.32
C LEU A 288 -7.47 -8.42 15.79
N LEU A 289 -6.39 -8.20 16.55
CA LEU A 289 -6.46 -7.72 17.93
C LEU A 289 -6.78 -6.22 18.00
N ARG A 290 -6.28 -5.42 17.05
CA ARG A 290 -6.31 -3.96 17.10
C ARG A 290 -7.42 -3.33 16.27
N TYR A 291 -7.88 -4.02 15.23
CA TYR A 291 -8.85 -3.50 14.27
C TYR A 291 -9.98 -4.49 14.05
N GLU A 292 -11.16 -3.95 13.85
CA GLU A 292 -12.28 -4.75 13.36
C GLU A 292 -11.97 -5.12 11.90
N PHE A 293 -11.82 -6.41 11.65
CA PHE A 293 -11.56 -6.92 10.32
C PHE A 293 -12.72 -7.85 9.94
N PRO A 294 -13.67 -7.39 9.11
CA PRO A 294 -14.79 -8.24 8.67
C PRO A 294 -14.26 -9.43 7.86
N PRO A 295 -15.09 -10.44 7.56
CA PRO A 295 -14.67 -11.53 6.70
C PRO A 295 -14.04 -10.99 5.42
N ALA A 296 -12.78 -11.37 5.17
CA ALA A 296 -12.02 -10.86 4.04
C ALA A 296 -12.71 -11.18 2.71
N THR A 297 -12.62 -10.25 1.78
CA THR A 297 -13.12 -10.44 0.41
C THR A 297 -12.47 -11.68 -0.22
N PRO A 298 -13.25 -12.71 -0.63
CA PRO A 298 -12.70 -13.89 -1.28
C PRO A 298 -11.88 -13.54 -2.54
N LEU A 299 -10.77 -14.23 -2.78
CA LEU A 299 -9.89 -13.94 -3.93
C LEU A 299 -10.65 -13.85 -5.25
N ARG A 300 -11.56 -14.80 -5.53
CA ARG A 300 -12.39 -14.82 -6.74
C ARG A 300 -13.23 -13.55 -6.87
N GLU A 301 -13.84 -13.10 -5.79
CA GLU A 301 -14.65 -11.88 -5.77
C GLU A 301 -13.78 -10.63 -5.98
N GLY A 302 -12.64 -10.53 -5.29
CA GLY A 302 -11.68 -9.43 -5.50
C GLY A 302 -11.16 -9.38 -6.94
N VAL A 303 -10.88 -10.54 -7.54
CA VAL A 303 -10.49 -10.66 -8.97
C VAL A 303 -11.64 -10.21 -9.88
N ALA A 304 -12.89 -10.59 -9.59
CA ALA A 304 -14.05 -10.15 -10.38
C ALA A 304 -14.16 -8.60 -10.34
N ARG A 305 -14.06 -7.99 -9.16
CA ARG A 305 -14.07 -6.53 -9.01
C ARG A 305 -12.90 -5.86 -9.74
N LEU A 306 -11.68 -6.45 -9.68
CA LEU A 306 -10.51 -5.95 -10.41
C LEU A 306 -10.74 -5.96 -11.92
N LEU A 307 -11.44 -6.96 -12.43
CA LEU A 307 -11.78 -7.12 -13.86
C LEU A 307 -13.03 -6.33 -14.29
N GLY A 308 -13.68 -5.60 -13.37
CA GLY A 308 -14.89 -4.84 -13.65
C GLY A 308 -16.13 -5.72 -13.87
N ARG A 309 -16.21 -6.86 -13.21
CA ARG A 309 -17.26 -7.86 -13.31
C ARG A 309 -17.97 -8.09 -11.99
#